data_7f703ccc0d7d96fdc2da971162c11553
#
_entry.id   7f703ccc0d7d96fdc2da971162c11553
#
_cell.length_a   1.000
_cell.length_b   1.000
_cell.length_c   1.000
_cell.angle_alpha   90.00
_cell.angle_beta   90.00
_cell.angle_gamma   90.00
#
_symmetry.space_group_name_H-M   'P 1'
#
loop_
_entity.id
_entity.type
_entity.pdbx_description
1 polymer ?
#
loop_
_entity_poly.entity_id
_entity_poly.type
_entity_poly.pdbx_seq_one_letter_code
_entity_poly.pdbx_strand_id
1 'polypeptide(L)'
;MKFSINRQKTIEIIGEYSNILKDNPVKPSLAGLFIQAKNNQVVFKGANTEIELIRYANCEIESEGQVLIKPALLLEYIKLVEGEIIDFEKKDGYLIVNNAEFSILDDNTYPELTEIIPAIITTENTVKFTMSLEKVKFLTNSSGSIDTLFNSIKMIFKDNILELVSTDSFRLIYMKKELTNFIEKDILVPGDSIAVLYKIFKDLDEDFSLATTDDRLVVTWKDAYFSCKLLSLTFPDFRPLINNSNHDK
;
A
#
# COMPACT_ATOMS: atom_id res chain seq x y z
N MET A 1 -12.67 -2.22 24.14
CA MET A 1 -12.65 -2.78 22.78
C MET A 1 -12.62 -4.30 22.90
N LYS A 2 -13.60 -4.99 22.31
CA LYS A 2 -13.60 -6.45 22.25
C LYS A 2 -14.29 -6.91 20.96
N PHE A 3 -13.65 -7.77 20.18
CA PHE A 3 -14.17 -8.27 18.92
C PHE A 3 -13.52 -9.60 18.52
N SER A 4 -14.22 -10.36 17.68
CA SER A 4 -13.77 -11.63 17.10
C SER A 4 -13.70 -11.53 15.59
N ILE A 5 -12.64 -12.05 14.98
CA ILE A 5 -12.34 -11.91 13.55
C ILE A 5 -11.72 -13.17 12.97
N ASN A 6 -11.89 -13.38 11.66
CA ASN A 6 -11.25 -14.49 10.96
C ASN A 6 -9.72 -14.37 11.01
N ARG A 7 -9.07 -15.43 11.48
CA ARG A 7 -7.62 -15.50 11.67
C ARG A 7 -6.84 -15.34 10.38
N GLN A 8 -7.20 -16.08 9.33
CA GLN A 8 -6.46 -16.05 8.06
C GLN A 8 -6.51 -14.64 7.43
N LYS A 9 -7.69 -14.02 7.41
CA LYS A 9 -7.87 -12.64 6.92
C LYS A 9 -7.04 -11.64 7.72
N THR A 10 -6.92 -11.85 9.04
CA THR A 10 -6.11 -10.98 9.90
C THR A 10 -4.62 -11.13 9.61
N ILE A 11 -4.13 -12.35 9.37
CA ILE A 11 -2.74 -12.60 8.96
C ILE A 11 -2.42 -11.88 7.64
N GLU A 12 -3.30 -11.97 6.66
CA GLU A 12 -3.14 -11.30 5.37
C GLU A 12 -3.06 -9.78 5.56
N ILE A 13 -4.05 -9.20 6.24
CA ILE A 13 -4.11 -7.75 6.47
C ILE A 13 -2.89 -7.25 7.25
N ILE A 14 -2.56 -7.85 8.41
CA ILE A 14 -1.42 -7.39 9.23
C ILE A 14 -0.10 -7.59 8.47
N GLY A 15 0.00 -8.65 7.67
CA GLY A 15 1.17 -8.94 6.85
C GLY A 15 1.51 -7.84 5.84
N GLU A 16 0.52 -7.16 5.27
CA GLU A 16 0.71 -6.05 4.33
C GLU A 16 1.46 -4.87 4.97
N TYR A 17 1.22 -4.62 6.26
CA TYR A 17 1.85 -3.52 6.98
C TYR A 17 3.33 -3.73 7.30
N SER A 18 3.85 -4.95 7.22
CA SER A 18 5.25 -5.27 7.50
C SER A 18 6.25 -4.52 6.61
N ASN A 19 5.81 -4.08 5.42
CA ASN A 19 6.62 -3.30 4.49
C ASN A 19 6.46 -1.77 4.67
N ILE A 20 5.46 -1.33 5.42
CA ILE A 20 5.12 0.07 5.62
C ILE A 20 5.60 0.55 6.99
N LEU A 21 5.30 -0.24 8.03
CA LEU A 21 5.58 0.11 9.43
C LEU A 21 6.98 -0.35 9.81
N LYS A 22 7.89 0.61 9.87
CA LYS A 22 9.27 0.42 10.33
C LYS A 22 9.50 1.26 11.57
N ASP A 23 10.46 0.88 12.40
CA ASP A 23 10.85 1.69 13.55
C ASP A 23 11.21 3.11 13.11
N ASN A 24 10.57 4.10 13.73
CA ASN A 24 10.77 5.51 13.47
C ASN A 24 11.14 6.22 14.78
N PRO A 25 12.41 6.59 14.98
CA PRO A 25 12.85 7.21 16.22
C PRO A 25 12.29 8.62 16.43
N VAL A 26 11.89 9.31 15.37
CA VAL A 26 11.33 10.68 15.42
C VAL A 26 9.83 10.66 15.75
N LYS A 27 9.11 9.69 15.22
CA LYS A 27 7.66 9.50 15.43
C LYS A 27 7.37 8.03 15.73
N PRO A 28 7.58 7.57 16.96
CA PRO A 28 7.40 6.16 17.34
C PRO A 28 5.99 5.63 17.10
N SER A 29 4.96 6.48 17.14
CA SER A 29 3.58 6.12 16.83
C SER A 29 3.39 5.63 15.39
N LEU A 30 4.19 6.11 14.42
CA LEU A 30 4.15 5.65 13.03
C LEU A 30 4.73 4.23 12.84
N ALA A 31 5.41 3.67 13.85
CA ALA A 31 5.80 2.27 13.84
C ALA A 31 4.65 1.33 14.27
N GLY A 32 3.54 1.90 14.75
CA GLY A 32 2.37 1.17 15.23
C GLY A 32 1.31 0.94 14.16
N LEU A 33 0.63 -0.19 14.27
CA LEU A 33 -0.60 -0.49 13.57
C LEU A 33 -1.77 -0.01 14.44
N PHE A 34 -2.59 0.90 13.92
CA PHE A 34 -3.79 1.36 14.57
C PHE A 34 -4.95 0.43 14.22
N ILE A 35 -5.62 -0.12 15.23
CA ILE A 35 -6.75 -1.03 15.09
C ILE A 35 -7.95 -0.40 15.78
N GLN A 36 -9.05 -0.22 15.06
CA GLN A 36 -10.29 0.35 15.57
C GLN A 36 -11.47 -0.57 15.26
N ALA A 37 -12.20 -0.98 16.29
CA ALA A 37 -13.44 -1.73 16.17
C ALA A 37 -14.64 -0.80 16.33
N LYS A 38 -15.46 -0.65 15.28
CA LYS A 38 -16.63 0.22 15.25
C LYS A 38 -17.62 -0.23 14.15
N ASN A 39 -18.92 -0.14 14.43
CA ASN A 39 -19.99 -0.39 13.45
C ASN A 39 -19.90 -1.79 12.79
N ASN A 40 -19.68 -2.84 13.56
CA ASN A 40 -19.49 -4.22 13.07
C ASN A 40 -18.33 -4.42 12.07
N GLN A 41 -17.38 -3.51 12.09
CA GLN A 41 -16.21 -3.55 11.24
C GLN A 41 -14.96 -3.19 12.04
N VAL A 42 -13.88 -3.89 11.78
CA VAL A 42 -12.56 -3.49 12.26
C VAL A 42 -11.80 -2.80 11.14
N VAL A 43 -11.18 -1.68 11.48
CA VAL A 43 -10.33 -0.88 10.60
C VAL A 43 -8.90 -0.99 11.07
N PHE A 44 -8.02 -1.38 10.18
CA PHE A 44 -6.57 -1.39 10.38
C PHE A 44 -5.99 -0.20 9.62
N LYS A 45 -5.21 0.65 10.30
CA LYS A 45 -4.57 1.82 9.69
C LYS A 45 -3.08 1.80 9.96
N GLY A 46 -2.29 2.04 8.95
CA GLY A 46 -0.84 2.18 9.08
C GLY A 46 -0.29 3.17 8.07
N ALA A 47 0.70 3.95 8.50
CA ALA A 47 1.33 4.94 7.65
C ALA A 47 2.81 5.09 7.98
N ASN A 48 3.57 5.50 6.98
CA ASN A 48 4.88 6.12 7.16
C ASN A 48 4.86 7.54 6.56
N THR A 49 6.02 8.13 6.32
CA THR A 49 6.11 9.49 5.75
C THR A 49 5.61 9.60 4.31
N GLU A 50 5.54 8.50 3.58
CA GLU A 50 5.24 8.45 2.15
C GLU A 50 3.96 7.69 1.80
N ILE A 51 3.65 6.64 2.56
CA ILE A 51 2.60 5.65 2.25
C ILE A 51 1.59 5.61 3.40
N GLU A 52 0.32 5.50 3.04
CA GLU A 52 -0.79 5.20 3.95
C GLU A 52 -1.56 3.99 3.43
N LEU A 53 -1.90 3.09 4.33
CA LEU A 53 -2.74 1.92 4.04
C LEU A 53 -3.85 1.82 5.09
N ILE A 54 -5.09 1.70 4.62
CA ILE A 54 -6.27 1.45 5.44
C ILE A 54 -6.92 0.18 4.92
N ARG A 55 -7.20 -0.76 5.83
CA ARG A 55 -7.89 -2.01 5.51
C ARG A 55 -9.12 -2.17 6.39
N TYR A 56 -10.18 -2.66 5.80
CA TYR A 56 -11.44 -2.94 6.47
C TYR A 56 -11.69 -4.44 6.51
N ALA A 57 -12.23 -4.93 7.61
CA ALA A 57 -12.70 -6.30 7.70
C ALA A 57 -13.97 -6.38 8.55
N ASN A 58 -14.91 -7.22 8.14
CA ASN A 58 -16.08 -7.52 8.95
C ASN A 58 -15.68 -8.35 10.15
N CYS A 59 -16.26 -8.06 11.30
CA CYS A 59 -16.00 -8.76 12.55
C CYS A 59 -17.24 -8.72 13.46
N GLU A 60 -17.24 -9.57 14.47
CA GLU A 60 -18.25 -9.52 15.53
C GLU A 60 -17.72 -8.66 16.66
N ILE A 61 -18.39 -7.53 16.95
CA ILE A 61 -17.97 -6.56 17.97
C ILE A 61 -18.85 -6.73 19.20
N GLU A 62 -18.21 -7.04 20.35
CA GLU A 62 -18.88 -6.97 21.66
C GLU A 62 -18.77 -5.57 22.27
N SER A 63 -17.63 -4.89 22.12
CA SER A 63 -17.45 -3.51 22.55
C SER A 63 -16.52 -2.75 21.60
N GLU A 64 -16.93 -1.53 21.24
CA GLU A 64 -16.14 -0.65 20.39
C GLU A 64 -14.90 -0.10 21.10
N GLY A 65 -13.95 0.40 20.33
CA GLY A 65 -12.74 1.05 20.83
C GLY A 65 -11.58 0.96 19.85
N GLN A 66 -10.41 1.32 20.35
CA GLN A 66 -9.21 1.41 19.52
C GLN A 66 -7.94 1.06 20.29
N VAL A 67 -6.90 0.70 19.56
CA VAL A 67 -5.58 0.40 20.10
C VAL A 67 -4.50 0.68 19.06
N LEU A 68 -3.32 1.11 19.52
CA LEU A 68 -2.10 1.21 18.71
C LEU A 68 -1.10 0.17 19.18
N ILE A 69 -0.58 -0.67 18.27
CA ILE A 69 0.30 -1.80 18.63
C ILE A 69 1.40 -2.00 17.60
N LYS A 70 2.58 -2.47 18.03
CA LYS A 70 3.60 -2.96 17.10
C LYS A 70 3.16 -4.28 16.46
N PRO A 71 3.03 -4.36 15.11
CA PRO A 71 2.39 -5.51 14.47
C PRO A 71 3.26 -6.77 14.41
N ALA A 72 4.60 -6.67 14.53
CA ALA A 72 5.50 -7.78 14.24
C ALA A 72 5.26 -9.01 15.14
N LEU A 73 5.34 -8.84 16.47
CA LEU A 73 5.09 -9.92 17.41
C LEU A 73 3.64 -10.42 17.38
N LEU A 74 2.69 -9.51 17.18
CA LEU A 74 1.28 -9.87 17.01
C LEU A 74 1.08 -10.79 15.81
N LEU A 75 1.66 -10.45 14.66
CA LEU A 75 1.57 -11.27 13.44
C LEU A 75 2.20 -12.65 13.64
N GLU A 76 3.38 -12.72 14.26
CA GLU A 76 4.05 -13.99 14.55
C GLU A 76 3.19 -14.88 15.46
N TYR A 77 2.62 -14.30 16.51
CA TYR A 77 1.73 -15.04 17.42
C TYR A 77 0.48 -15.57 16.70
N ILE A 78 -0.22 -14.71 15.93
CA ILE A 78 -1.44 -15.11 15.24
C ILE A 78 -1.18 -16.23 14.22
N LYS A 79 0.00 -16.30 13.62
CA LYS A 79 0.39 -17.40 12.73
C LYS A 79 0.49 -18.75 13.46
N LEU A 80 0.85 -18.73 14.73
CA LEU A 80 1.04 -19.94 15.55
C LEU A 80 -0.26 -20.42 16.23
N VAL A 81 -1.24 -19.53 16.38
CA VAL A 81 -2.52 -19.86 17.01
C VAL A 81 -3.32 -20.80 16.12
N GLU A 82 -3.97 -21.78 16.72
CA GLU A 82 -4.91 -22.68 16.04
C GLU A 82 -6.33 -22.09 16.04
N GLY A 83 -7.18 -22.56 15.12
CA GLY A 83 -8.56 -22.11 14.96
C GLY A 83 -8.76 -21.12 13.83
N GLU A 84 -10.02 -20.92 13.45
CA GLU A 84 -10.42 -20.02 12.35
C GLU A 84 -10.71 -18.60 12.83
N ILE A 85 -11.09 -18.45 14.08
CA ILE A 85 -11.44 -17.17 14.71
C ILE A 85 -10.42 -16.85 15.80
N ILE A 86 -10.10 -15.57 15.93
CA ILE A 86 -9.28 -15.03 17.01
C ILE A 86 -10.02 -13.89 17.70
N ASP A 87 -9.84 -13.80 19.00
CA ASP A 87 -10.47 -12.84 19.87
C ASP A 87 -9.48 -11.75 20.27
N PHE A 88 -9.90 -10.50 20.18
CA PHE A 88 -9.15 -9.32 20.58
C PHE A 88 -9.88 -8.61 21.72
N GLU A 89 -9.18 -8.32 22.82
CA GLU A 89 -9.69 -7.54 23.93
C GLU A 89 -8.66 -6.53 24.43
N LYS A 90 -9.03 -5.24 24.49
CA LYS A 90 -8.23 -4.21 25.18
C LYS A 90 -8.63 -4.15 26.63
N LYS A 91 -7.72 -4.47 27.53
CA LYS A 91 -7.94 -4.50 28.97
C LYS A 91 -6.68 -4.10 29.73
N ASP A 92 -6.83 -3.30 30.77
CA ASP A 92 -5.78 -2.94 31.74
C ASP A 92 -4.47 -2.39 31.10
N GLY A 93 -4.59 -1.70 29.95
CA GLY A 93 -3.42 -1.15 29.24
C GLY A 93 -2.70 -2.13 28.31
N TYR A 94 -3.29 -3.30 28.08
CA TYR A 94 -2.77 -4.32 27.16
C TYR A 94 -3.80 -4.66 26.09
N LEU A 95 -3.32 -5.17 24.96
CA LEU A 95 -4.12 -5.90 23.99
C LEU A 95 -3.99 -7.39 24.27
N ILE A 96 -5.09 -8.02 24.62
CA ILE A 96 -5.17 -9.48 24.81
C ILE A 96 -5.67 -10.09 23.50
N VAL A 97 -4.94 -11.06 22.96
CA VAL A 97 -5.34 -11.83 21.78
C VAL A 97 -5.40 -13.29 22.18
N ASN A 98 -6.61 -13.85 22.23
CA ASN A 98 -6.89 -15.12 22.89
C ASN A 98 -6.32 -15.15 24.33
N ASN A 99 -5.14 -15.76 24.52
CA ASN A 99 -4.50 -15.93 25.83
C ASN A 99 -3.16 -15.17 25.95
N ALA A 100 -2.75 -14.40 24.94
CA ALA A 100 -1.49 -13.65 24.94
C ALA A 100 -1.71 -12.17 25.16
N GLU A 101 -0.84 -11.55 25.95
CA GLU A 101 -0.86 -10.11 26.24
C GLU A 101 0.21 -9.37 25.45
N PHE A 102 -0.17 -8.25 24.84
CA PHE A 102 0.69 -7.39 24.05
C PHE A 102 0.66 -5.97 24.61
N SER A 103 1.83 -5.37 24.79
CA SER A 103 1.95 -3.97 25.18
C SER A 103 1.42 -3.05 24.08
N ILE A 104 0.55 -2.12 24.44
CA ILE A 104 0.03 -1.10 23.54
C ILE A 104 0.95 0.12 23.50
N LEU A 105 0.89 0.86 22.39
CA LEU A 105 1.55 2.15 22.24
C LEU A 105 0.57 3.29 22.61
N ASP A 106 1.11 4.47 22.90
CA ASP A 106 0.30 5.68 23.06
C ASP A 106 -0.28 6.10 21.70
N ASP A 107 -1.60 6.13 21.58
CA ASP A 107 -2.33 6.50 20.37
C ASP A 107 -2.64 7.99 20.26
N ASN A 108 -2.38 8.80 21.31
CA ASN A 108 -2.65 10.23 21.29
C ASN A 108 -1.87 11.01 20.23
N THR A 109 -0.71 10.50 19.81
CA THR A 109 0.15 11.12 18.80
C THR A 109 0.02 10.47 17.41
N TYR A 110 -0.88 9.50 17.27
CA TYR A 110 -1.12 8.87 15.97
C TYR A 110 -1.84 9.84 15.03
N PRO A 111 -1.37 10.02 13.78
CA PRO A 111 -2.03 10.93 12.85
C PRO A 111 -3.42 10.42 12.48
N GLU A 112 -4.35 11.34 12.33
CA GLU A 112 -5.65 11.00 11.76
C GLU A 112 -5.47 10.69 10.27
N LEU A 113 -5.62 9.41 9.91
CA LEU A 113 -5.60 8.98 8.51
C LEU A 113 -7.03 9.04 7.97
N THR A 114 -7.24 9.91 7.00
CA THR A 114 -8.54 10.12 6.35
C THR A 114 -8.44 9.71 4.88
N GLU A 115 -9.40 8.93 4.41
CA GLU A 115 -9.50 8.62 2.99
C GLU A 115 -9.84 9.87 2.19
N ILE A 116 -9.03 10.13 1.17
CA ILE A 116 -9.29 11.14 0.16
C ILE A 116 -9.79 10.39 -1.08
N ILE A 117 -10.96 10.74 -1.58
CA ILE A 117 -11.55 10.12 -2.77
C ILE A 117 -11.51 11.11 -3.93
N PRO A 118 -10.41 11.18 -4.68
CA PRO A 118 -10.30 12.06 -5.84
C PRO A 118 -11.02 11.45 -7.05
N ALA A 119 -11.04 12.20 -8.16
CA ALA A 119 -11.56 11.68 -9.42
C ALA A 119 -10.74 10.47 -9.89
N ILE A 120 -11.41 9.38 -10.22
CA ILE A 120 -10.80 8.14 -10.68
C ILE A 120 -10.17 8.38 -12.06
N ILE A 121 -8.87 8.06 -12.20
CA ILE A 121 -8.17 8.08 -13.48
C ILE A 121 -8.56 6.88 -14.32
N THR A 122 -8.50 5.68 -13.73
CA THR A 122 -8.84 4.42 -14.40
C THR A 122 -9.25 3.35 -13.40
N THR A 123 -9.97 2.35 -13.90
CA THR A 123 -10.27 1.11 -13.16
C THR A 123 -9.64 -0.06 -13.90
N GLU A 124 -8.92 -0.91 -13.18
CA GLU A 124 -8.13 -2.02 -13.72
C GLU A 124 -8.22 -3.26 -12.82
N ASN A 125 -7.84 -4.42 -13.38
CA ASN A 125 -7.70 -5.64 -12.62
C ASN A 125 -6.27 -5.79 -12.06
N THR A 126 -6.15 -6.22 -10.79
CA THR A 126 -4.85 -6.34 -10.09
C THR A 126 -3.88 -7.27 -10.80
N VAL A 127 -4.31 -8.42 -11.33
CA VAL A 127 -3.45 -9.39 -12.01
C VAL A 127 -2.75 -8.77 -13.22
N LYS A 128 -3.54 -8.14 -14.11
CA LYS A 128 -3.01 -7.50 -15.31
C LYS A 128 -2.09 -6.33 -15.00
N PHE A 129 -2.41 -5.56 -13.96
CA PHE A 129 -1.61 -4.42 -13.54
C PHE A 129 -0.28 -4.86 -12.90
N THR A 130 -0.33 -5.90 -12.06
CA THR A 130 0.84 -6.48 -11.39
C THR A 130 1.87 -7.02 -12.38
N MET A 131 1.42 -7.70 -13.45
CA MET A 131 2.30 -8.16 -14.52
C MET A 131 3.06 -7.01 -15.20
N SER A 132 2.44 -5.85 -15.32
CA SER A 132 3.08 -4.65 -15.86
C SER A 132 4.05 -4.01 -14.84
N LEU A 133 3.65 -3.92 -13.59
CA LEU A 133 4.51 -3.38 -12.53
C LEU A 133 5.75 -4.23 -12.29
N GLU A 134 5.65 -5.56 -12.38
CA GLU A 134 6.78 -6.46 -12.18
C GLU A 134 7.94 -6.14 -13.11
N LYS A 135 7.65 -5.84 -14.35
CA LYS A 135 8.68 -5.50 -15.34
C LYS A 135 9.33 -4.16 -15.06
N VAL A 136 8.53 -3.10 -14.83
CA VAL A 136 9.10 -1.75 -14.67
C VAL A 136 9.78 -1.53 -13.32
N LYS A 137 9.32 -2.16 -12.25
CA LYS A 137 9.94 -2.05 -10.91
C LYS A 137 11.35 -2.68 -10.84
N PHE A 138 11.72 -3.49 -11.82
CA PHE A 138 13.04 -4.13 -11.84
C PHE A 138 14.18 -3.12 -11.76
N LEU A 139 14.08 -2.00 -12.46
CA LEU A 139 15.12 -0.96 -12.44
C LEU A 139 15.11 -0.12 -11.16
N THR A 140 13.96 0.09 -10.53
CA THR A 140 13.88 0.89 -9.30
C THR A 140 14.59 0.25 -8.11
N ASN A 141 14.71 -1.08 -8.08
CA ASN A 141 15.37 -1.82 -7.00
C ASN A 141 16.84 -2.13 -7.26
N SER A 142 17.31 -1.97 -8.50
CA SER A 142 18.63 -2.45 -8.92
C SER A 142 19.73 -1.40 -8.83
N SER A 143 19.37 -0.13 -8.70
CA SER A 143 20.34 0.94 -8.90
C SER A 143 21.27 1.19 -7.72
N GLY A 144 20.89 0.82 -6.49
CA GLY A 144 21.59 1.33 -5.29
C GLY A 144 21.71 2.87 -5.33
N SER A 145 20.98 3.49 -6.26
CA SER A 145 21.04 4.91 -6.55
C SER A 145 20.42 5.69 -5.41
N ILE A 146 21.17 6.64 -4.91
CA ILE A 146 20.71 7.63 -3.93
C ILE A 146 19.72 8.61 -4.59
N ASP A 147 19.69 8.65 -5.93
CA ASP A 147 18.85 9.56 -6.69
C ASP A 147 17.40 9.06 -6.76
N THR A 148 16.52 9.78 -6.09
CA THR A 148 15.08 9.51 -6.01
C THR A 148 14.43 9.42 -7.40
N LEU A 149 14.93 10.16 -8.39
CA LEU A 149 14.41 10.15 -9.76
C LEU A 149 14.59 8.78 -10.42
N PHE A 150 15.76 8.16 -10.29
CA PHE A 150 16.04 6.83 -10.83
C PHE A 150 15.43 5.68 -10.02
N ASN A 151 14.96 5.99 -8.80
CA ASN A 151 14.12 5.09 -8.02
C ASN A 151 12.63 5.47 -8.15
N SER A 152 12.17 5.74 -9.37
CA SER A 152 10.79 6.10 -9.62
C SER A 152 10.24 5.47 -10.90
N ILE A 153 8.91 5.45 -11.02
CA ILE A 153 8.19 5.01 -12.20
C ILE A 153 7.35 6.15 -12.73
N LYS A 154 7.59 6.54 -13.98
CA LYS A 154 6.77 7.48 -14.71
C LYS A 154 5.56 6.74 -15.28
N MET A 155 4.36 7.24 -15.00
CA MET A 155 3.09 6.76 -15.53
C MET A 155 2.44 7.86 -16.36
N ILE A 156 2.14 7.58 -17.63
CA ILE A 156 1.51 8.52 -18.56
C ILE A 156 0.22 7.88 -19.05
N PHE A 157 -0.90 8.51 -18.71
CA PHE A 157 -2.24 8.11 -19.14
C PHE A 157 -2.64 9.01 -20.31
N LYS A 158 -2.62 8.48 -21.52
CA LYS A 158 -2.93 9.24 -22.73
C LYS A 158 -3.31 8.34 -23.92
N ASP A 159 -4.21 8.78 -24.77
CA ASP A 159 -4.56 8.13 -26.05
C ASP A 159 -4.99 6.64 -25.88
N ASN A 160 -5.79 6.31 -24.87
CA ASN A 160 -6.18 4.94 -24.48
C ASN A 160 -5.00 4.04 -24.08
N ILE A 161 -3.88 4.64 -23.69
CA ILE A 161 -2.66 3.92 -23.33
C ILE A 161 -2.16 4.40 -21.97
N LEU A 162 -1.77 3.44 -21.14
CA LEU A 162 -0.88 3.66 -20.02
C LEU A 162 0.54 3.36 -20.46
N GLU A 163 1.40 4.36 -20.47
CA GLU A 163 2.83 4.17 -20.60
C GLU A 163 3.48 4.10 -19.23
N LEU A 164 4.30 3.09 -19.01
CA LEU A 164 5.10 2.88 -17.81
C LEU A 164 6.57 2.97 -18.18
N VAL A 165 7.30 3.86 -17.50
CA VAL A 165 8.71 4.09 -17.79
C VAL A 165 9.51 4.09 -16.50
N SER A 166 10.62 3.35 -16.48
CA SER A 166 11.62 3.40 -15.43
C SER A 166 13.03 3.41 -16.04
N THR A 167 13.99 4.03 -15.36
CA THR A 167 15.39 4.09 -15.80
C THR A 167 16.32 4.16 -14.60
N ASP A 168 17.52 3.61 -14.76
CA ASP A 168 18.65 3.71 -13.83
C ASP A 168 19.81 4.54 -14.40
N SER A 169 19.53 5.40 -15.39
CA SER A 169 20.47 6.20 -16.21
C SER A 169 21.26 5.40 -17.25
N PHE A 170 21.40 4.09 -17.11
CA PHE A 170 22.12 3.22 -18.06
C PHE A 170 21.17 2.40 -18.91
N ARG A 171 20.04 2.01 -18.35
CA ARG A 171 19.00 1.18 -18.98
C ARG A 171 17.64 1.85 -18.79
N LEU A 172 16.74 1.59 -19.74
CA LEU A 172 15.38 2.09 -19.72
C LEU A 172 14.42 0.94 -20.01
N ILE A 173 13.38 0.84 -19.19
CA ILE A 173 12.24 -0.03 -19.46
C ILE A 173 11.07 0.86 -19.85
N TYR A 174 10.47 0.55 -20.98
CA TYR A 174 9.28 1.22 -21.50
C TYR A 174 8.23 0.18 -21.84
N MET A 175 7.04 0.37 -21.34
CA MET A 175 5.90 -0.49 -21.57
C MET A 175 4.65 0.32 -21.94
N LYS A 176 3.85 -0.26 -22.81
CA LYS A 176 2.50 0.22 -23.13
C LYS A 176 1.47 -0.80 -22.70
N LYS A 177 0.37 -0.30 -22.16
CA LYS A 177 -0.83 -1.08 -21.82
C LYS A 177 -2.05 -0.33 -22.31
N GLU A 178 -2.94 -0.99 -23.03
CA GLU A 178 -4.22 -0.42 -23.44
C GLU A 178 -5.13 -0.23 -22.23
N LEU A 179 -5.84 0.89 -22.20
CA LEU A 179 -6.86 1.24 -21.21
C LEU A 179 -8.20 1.46 -21.91
N THR A 180 -9.27 1.11 -21.22
CA THR A 180 -10.64 1.31 -21.74
C THR A 180 -11.27 2.61 -21.27
N ASN A 181 -11.02 2.98 -20.01
CA ASN A 181 -11.54 4.19 -19.39
C ASN A 181 -10.42 4.86 -18.62
N PHE A 182 -10.14 6.14 -18.91
CA PHE A 182 -9.07 6.88 -18.23
C PHE A 182 -9.30 8.39 -18.33
N ILE A 183 -8.63 9.11 -17.41
CA ILE A 183 -8.44 10.57 -17.50
C ILE A 183 -6.97 10.80 -17.83
N GLU A 184 -6.70 11.70 -18.80
CA GLU A 184 -5.31 12.05 -19.13
C GLU A 184 -4.58 12.61 -17.92
N LYS A 185 -3.47 12.01 -17.59
CA LYS A 185 -2.65 12.38 -16.43
C LYS A 185 -1.23 11.87 -16.59
N ASP A 186 -0.32 12.64 -16.02
CA ASP A 186 1.12 12.39 -15.99
C ASP A 186 1.57 12.39 -14.53
N ILE A 187 2.09 11.27 -14.02
CA ILE A 187 2.51 11.15 -12.64
C ILE A 187 3.87 10.45 -12.51
N LEU A 188 4.60 10.81 -11.46
CA LEU A 188 5.86 10.16 -11.09
C LEU A 188 5.72 9.56 -9.70
N VAL A 189 5.82 8.23 -9.62
CA VAL A 189 5.56 7.45 -8.42
C VAL A 189 6.87 6.89 -7.86
N PRO A 190 7.16 7.04 -6.54
CA PRO A 190 8.32 6.42 -5.94
C PRO A 190 8.34 4.90 -6.12
N GLY A 191 9.49 4.34 -6.47
CA GLY A 191 9.66 2.91 -6.68
C GLY A 191 9.36 2.08 -5.44
N ASP A 192 9.69 2.57 -4.26
CA ASP A 192 9.40 1.90 -3.00
C ASP A 192 7.88 1.79 -2.76
N SER A 193 7.11 2.83 -3.10
CA SER A 193 5.65 2.80 -3.02
C SER A 193 5.04 1.77 -3.98
N ILE A 194 5.58 1.70 -5.20
CA ILE A 194 5.18 0.69 -6.18
C ILE A 194 5.58 -0.73 -5.73
N ALA A 195 6.73 -0.88 -5.08
CA ALA A 195 7.14 -2.18 -4.56
C ALA A 195 6.21 -2.68 -3.44
N VAL A 196 5.71 -1.79 -2.58
CA VAL A 196 4.69 -2.11 -1.57
C VAL A 196 3.37 -2.49 -2.25
N LEU A 197 2.87 -1.68 -3.18
CA LEU A 197 1.62 -1.95 -3.90
C LEU A 197 1.69 -3.28 -4.67
N TYR A 198 2.82 -3.55 -5.34
CA TYR A 198 3.05 -4.83 -6.00
C TYR A 198 2.95 -6.02 -5.06
N LYS A 199 3.56 -5.94 -3.87
CA LYS A 199 3.49 -7.02 -2.87
C LYS A 199 2.08 -7.29 -2.38
N ILE A 200 1.27 -6.24 -2.24
CA ILE A 200 -0.15 -6.37 -1.86
C ILE A 200 -0.94 -7.00 -3.01
N PHE A 201 -0.71 -6.56 -4.25
CA PHE A 201 -1.51 -6.96 -5.41
C PHE A 201 -1.15 -8.33 -6.00
N LYS A 202 0.08 -8.82 -5.83
CA LYS A 202 0.57 -10.03 -6.51
C LYS A 202 -0.26 -11.29 -6.24
N ASP A 203 -0.93 -11.34 -5.09
CA ASP A 203 -1.74 -12.48 -4.65
C ASP A 203 -3.25 -12.17 -4.70
N LEU A 204 -3.66 -11.02 -5.32
CA LEU A 204 -5.05 -10.62 -5.47
C LEU A 204 -5.52 -10.79 -6.92
N ASP A 205 -6.81 -11.13 -7.07
CA ASP A 205 -7.54 -11.07 -8.35
C ASP A 205 -8.82 -10.26 -8.12
N GLU A 206 -8.68 -8.94 -8.08
CA GLU A 206 -9.76 -8.00 -7.82
C GLU A 206 -9.63 -6.77 -8.73
N ASP A 207 -10.73 -6.09 -8.97
CA ASP A 207 -10.70 -4.79 -9.64
C ASP A 207 -10.34 -3.70 -8.63
N PHE A 208 -9.55 -2.73 -9.08
CA PHE A 208 -9.17 -1.57 -8.30
C PHE A 208 -9.37 -0.27 -9.10
N SER A 209 -9.56 0.82 -8.38
CA SER A 209 -9.59 2.16 -8.96
C SER A 209 -8.31 2.90 -8.63
N LEU A 210 -7.76 3.57 -9.64
CA LEU A 210 -6.59 4.43 -9.53
C LEU A 210 -7.02 5.88 -9.72
N ALA A 211 -6.61 6.72 -8.79
CA ALA A 211 -6.95 8.13 -8.77
C ALA A 211 -5.75 8.97 -8.30
N THR A 212 -5.78 10.29 -8.48
CA THR A 212 -4.74 11.17 -7.93
C THR A 212 -5.32 12.44 -7.36
N THR A 213 -4.68 12.95 -6.32
CA THR A 213 -4.69 14.38 -5.95
C THR A 213 -3.53 15.09 -6.66
N ASP A 214 -3.24 16.32 -6.25
CA ASP A 214 -2.08 17.05 -6.79
C ASP A 214 -0.75 16.46 -6.33
N ASP A 215 -0.72 15.83 -5.16
CA ASP A 215 0.51 15.33 -4.51
C ASP A 215 0.49 13.84 -4.17
N ARG A 216 -0.63 13.13 -4.39
CA ARG A 216 -0.76 11.73 -4.00
C ARG A 216 -1.36 10.86 -5.10
N LEU A 217 -0.84 9.65 -5.25
CA LEU A 217 -1.52 8.54 -5.90
C LEU A 217 -2.45 7.89 -4.89
N VAL A 218 -3.68 7.61 -5.29
CA VAL A 218 -4.70 6.91 -4.49
C VAL A 218 -5.14 5.66 -5.23
N VAL A 219 -5.17 4.55 -4.53
CA VAL A 219 -5.60 3.25 -5.05
C VAL A 219 -6.62 2.64 -4.09
N THR A 220 -7.81 2.32 -4.59
CA THR A 220 -8.87 1.72 -3.79
C THR A 220 -9.34 0.41 -4.43
N TRP A 221 -9.53 -0.59 -3.60
CA TRP A 221 -10.14 -1.87 -3.99
C TRP A 221 -11.00 -2.38 -2.85
N LYS A 222 -12.05 -3.11 -3.16
CA LYS A 222 -13.04 -3.73 -2.26
C LYS A 222 -13.09 -3.17 -0.81
N ASP A 223 -12.13 -3.58 0.03
CA ASP A 223 -12.06 -3.28 1.46
C ASP A 223 -10.72 -2.62 1.83
N ALA A 224 -10.17 -1.81 0.93
CA ALA A 224 -8.87 -1.20 1.12
C ALA A 224 -8.71 0.17 0.45
N TYR A 225 -7.89 1.00 1.09
CA TYR A 225 -7.41 2.28 0.59
C TYR A 225 -5.89 2.33 0.77
N PHE A 226 -5.20 2.59 -0.32
CA PHE A 226 -3.76 2.85 -0.34
C PHE A 226 -3.51 4.24 -0.90
N SER A 227 -2.63 5.01 -0.30
CA SER A 227 -2.13 6.22 -0.93
C SER A 227 -0.64 6.38 -0.73
N CYS A 228 0.01 7.00 -1.71
CA CYS A 228 1.41 7.37 -1.59
C CYS A 228 1.68 8.74 -2.20
N LYS A 229 2.71 9.43 -1.71
CA LYS A 229 3.13 10.72 -2.26
C LYS A 229 3.67 10.57 -3.68
N LEU A 230 3.36 11.54 -4.52
CA LEU A 230 3.95 11.69 -5.84
C LEU A 230 5.24 12.51 -5.77
N LEU A 231 6.13 12.30 -6.74
CA LEU A 231 7.36 13.08 -6.88
C LEU A 231 7.10 14.29 -7.79
N SER A 232 7.46 15.48 -7.31
CA SER A 232 7.42 16.72 -8.09
C SER A 232 8.76 16.96 -8.79
N LEU A 233 9.27 15.94 -9.50
CA LEU A 233 10.53 15.99 -10.24
C LEU A 233 10.27 15.89 -11.74
N THR A 234 11.17 16.49 -12.55
CA THR A 234 11.12 16.37 -14.01
C THR A 234 11.79 15.06 -14.42
N PHE A 235 11.00 14.14 -14.98
CA PHE A 235 11.53 12.90 -15.55
C PHE A 235 12.26 13.20 -16.87
N PRO A 236 13.42 12.57 -17.16
CA PRO A 236 14.16 12.80 -18.41
C PRO A 236 13.31 12.51 -19.64
N ASP A 237 13.58 13.22 -20.74
CA ASP A 237 12.95 12.92 -22.02
C ASP A 237 13.50 11.59 -22.56
N PHE A 238 12.65 10.59 -22.55
CA PHE A 238 12.97 9.23 -22.99
C PHE A 238 12.54 8.94 -24.45
N ARG A 239 11.72 9.80 -25.05
CA ARG A 239 11.17 9.62 -26.41
C ARG A 239 12.25 9.43 -27.48
N PRO A 240 13.35 10.23 -27.51
CA PRO A 240 14.42 10.03 -28.47
C PRO A 240 15.08 8.66 -28.37
N LEU A 241 15.20 8.10 -27.16
CA LEU A 241 15.80 6.78 -26.94
C LEU A 241 14.93 5.67 -27.52
N ILE A 242 13.62 5.76 -27.40
CA ILE A 242 12.68 4.76 -27.92
C ILE A 242 12.63 4.82 -29.46
N ASN A 243 12.58 6.04 -30.02
CA ASN A 243 12.47 6.22 -31.47
C ASN A 243 13.73 5.78 -32.23
N ASN A 244 14.90 5.82 -31.57
CA ASN A 244 16.19 5.44 -32.16
C ASN A 244 16.58 3.97 -31.92
N SER A 245 15.85 3.26 -31.03
CA SER A 245 16.12 1.84 -30.82
C SER A 245 15.54 1.01 -31.98
N ASN A 246 16.41 0.28 -32.72
CA ASN A 246 15.95 -0.78 -33.59
C ASN A 246 15.30 -1.86 -32.71
N HIS A 247 13.98 -1.93 -32.72
CA HIS A 247 13.26 -3.00 -32.04
C HIS A 247 13.42 -4.25 -32.91
N ASP A 248 14.33 -5.14 -32.55
CA ASP A 248 14.26 -6.51 -33.02
C ASP A 248 12.94 -7.11 -32.53
N LYS A 249 12.12 -7.54 -33.48
CA LYS A 249 10.78 -8.10 -33.29
C LYS A 249 10.85 -9.47 -32.66
#